data_8d4d13e63e931858bd8e261d5833b7dc
#
_entry.id   8d4d13e63e931858bd8e261d5833b7dc
#
_cell.length_a   1.000
_cell.length_b   1.000
_cell.length_c   1.000
_cell.angle_alpha   90.00
_cell.angle_beta   90.00
_cell.angle_gamma   90.00
#
_symmetry.space_group_name_H-M   'P 1'
#
loop_
_entity.id
_entity.type
_entity.pdbx_description
1 polymer ?
#
loop_
_entity_poly.entity_id
_entity_poly.type
_entity_poly.pdbx_seq_one_letter_code
_entity_poly.pdbx_strand_id
1 'polypeptide(L)'
;MVDKIKLIIFDLDGVLVEAKNIHYQALNDALGKEYSITWAEHLSTYDGLKTNQKLEMLSERKGLPIEEHRNIWERKQYLTLQKLKELQNDDALIELMDSLVEDGYKIAVCSNSIRKTVLTVLSKLGIMEFMDYIISNEDVQNSKPHPEMYWRAISKMGCLPEETLIVEDSPYGLLAASRSKAHILRVKNPTEVNYENIYNKLTEINMGTTNNNPKWVDKKLNILIPMAGAGSRFQQAGYTFPKPLIDVDGRPMIQVVVENLNMEANYIFVVQTEHREKYNLDTLLNLVAPNCKIVEVDGITEGAACTALLAKEHIDNDNPLFFANSDQFVEWDSTEFMYKMNETDVDGGIVSFRATHPKWSFAKVNDEGLVTEVAEKNPISDIATVGYYYWKHGSDFVKYAEEMIEKDIRVNNEFYVCPVFNQAIEDDKQIRTFDIPKMWGLGTPEDLENYLKNYIQK
;
A
#
# COMPACT_ATOMS: atom_id res chain seq x y z
N MET A 1 -27.62 -17.94 -9.88
CA MET A 1 -27.24 -16.77 -9.04
C MET A 1 -27.15 -15.60 -10.01
N VAL A 2 -27.69 -14.45 -9.68
CA VAL A 2 -27.53 -13.26 -10.55
C VAL A 2 -26.08 -12.82 -10.34
N ASP A 3 -25.29 -12.75 -11.41
CA ASP A 3 -23.92 -12.25 -11.33
C ASP A 3 -23.92 -10.82 -10.78
N LYS A 4 -23.13 -10.60 -9.72
CA LYS A 4 -23.03 -9.27 -9.11
C LYS A 4 -22.33 -8.30 -10.03
N ILE A 5 -21.32 -8.77 -10.78
CA ILE A 5 -20.54 -7.92 -11.69
C ILE A 5 -21.27 -7.76 -13.03
N LYS A 6 -21.27 -6.53 -13.52
CA LYS A 6 -21.85 -6.13 -14.81
C LYS A 6 -20.86 -5.43 -15.73
N LEU A 7 -19.77 -4.90 -15.16
CA LEU A 7 -18.76 -4.11 -15.87
C LEU A 7 -17.37 -4.60 -15.51
N ILE A 8 -16.55 -4.83 -16.53
CA ILE A 8 -15.12 -5.12 -16.38
C ILE A 8 -14.35 -3.97 -17.02
N ILE A 9 -13.49 -3.32 -16.25
CA ILE A 9 -12.65 -2.22 -16.70
C ILE A 9 -11.20 -2.70 -16.73
N PHE A 10 -10.56 -2.59 -17.86
CA PHE A 10 -9.14 -2.91 -18.03
C PHE A 10 -8.30 -1.64 -18.03
N ASP A 11 -7.15 -1.64 -17.34
CA ASP A 11 -6.07 -0.76 -17.73
C ASP A 11 -5.48 -1.23 -19.07
N LEU A 12 -4.62 -0.42 -19.70
CA LEU A 12 -4.02 -0.71 -20.98
C LEU A 12 -2.59 -1.24 -20.85
N ASP A 13 -1.71 -0.39 -20.28
CA ASP A 13 -0.25 -0.60 -20.30
C ASP A 13 0.18 -1.52 -19.14
N GLY A 14 0.56 -2.77 -19.44
CA GLY A 14 0.88 -3.81 -18.45
C GLY A 14 -0.29 -4.75 -18.15
N VAL A 15 -1.49 -4.44 -18.70
CA VAL A 15 -2.70 -5.27 -18.59
C VAL A 15 -3.08 -5.85 -19.94
N LEU A 16 -3.44 -5.04 -20.92
CA LEU A 16 -3.81 -5.51 -22.27
C LEU A 16 -2.59 -5.59 -23.21
N VAL A 17 -1.55 -4.83 -22.95
CA VAL A 17 -0.32 -4.81 -23.76
C VAL A 17 0.91 -4.59 -22.87
N GLU A 18 2.01 -5.27 -23.19
CA GLU A 18 3.31 -5.02 -22.56
C GLU A 18 3.99 -3.80 -23.20
N ALA A 19 3.56 -2.61 -22.81
CA ALA A 19 4.06 -1.36 -23.38
C ALA A 19 5.13 -0.65 -22.53
N LYS A 20 5.48 -1.18 -21.33
CA LYS A 20 6.45 -0.54 -20.42
C LYS A 20 7.80 -0.31 -21.11
N ASN A 21 8.31 -1.32 -21.80
CA ASN A 21 9.57 -1.22 -22.53
C ASN A 21 9.47 -0.23 -23.70
N ILE A 22 8.33 -0.18 -24.41
CA ILE A 22 8.07 0.79 -25.48
C ILE A 22 8.10 2.21 -24.92
N HIS A 23 7.42 2.47 -23.83
CA HIS A 23 7.38 3.78 -23.17
C HIS A 23 8.75 4.20 -22.62
N TYR A 24 9.50 3.27 -22.04
CA TYR A 24 10.87 3.50 -21.57
C TYR A 24 11.81 3.89 -22.70
N GLN A 25 11.85 3.09 -23.77
CA GLN A 25 12.70 3.37 -24.93
C GLN A 25 12.33 4.69 -25.60
N ALA A 26 11.03 4.92 -25.85
CA ALA A 26 10.56 6.14 -26.49
C ALA A 26 10.88 7.40 -25.64
N LEU A 27 10.83 7.30 -24.31
CA LEU A 27 11.21 8.39 -23.43
C LEU A 27 12.72 8.66 -23.50
N ASN A 28 13.56 7.63 -23.39
CA ASN A 28 15.01 7.80 -23.47
C ASN A 28 15.49 8.27 -24.84
N ASP A 29 14.87 7.77 -25.92
CA ASP A 29 15.16 8.26 -27.29
C ASP A 29 14.77 9.75 -27.45
N ALA A 30 13.77 10.21 -26.72
CA ALA A 30 13.36 11.62 -26.70
C ALA A 30 14.24 12.49 -25.82
N LEU A 31 14.65 12.00 -24.63
CA LEU A 31 15.51 12.71 -23.68
C LEU A 31 16.95 12.87 -24.17
N GLY A 32 17.44 11.91 -24.97
CA GLY A 32 18.85 11.87 -25.35
C GLY A 32 19.73 11.33 -24.20
N LYS A 33 21.06 11.27 -24.45
CA LYS A 33 21.99 10.63 -23.50
C LYS A 33 22.13 11.37 -22.18
N GLU A 34 21.98 12.67 -22.16
CA GLU A 34 22.25 13.52 -21.01
C GLU A 34 21.22 13.31 -19.88
N TYR A 35 19.94 13.21 -20.23
CA TYR A 35 18.84 13.09 -19.28
C TYR A 35 18.23 11.70 -19.23
N SER A 36 18.87 10.71 -19.87
CA SER A 36 18.36 9.34 -19.91
C SER A 36 18.20 8.75 -18.50
N ILE A 37 17.23 7.85 -18.37
CA ILE A 37 16.95 7.10 -17.15
C ILE A 37 17.30 5.63 -17.35
N THR A 38 17.69 4.95 -16.26
CA THR A 38 17.89 3.51 -16.27
C THR A 38 16.55 2.77 -16.23
N TRP A 39 16.56 1.50 -16.60
CA TRP A 39 15.37 0.66 -16.47
C TRP A 39 14.88 0.55 -15.01
N ALA A 40 15.81 0.48 -14.06
CA ALA A 40 15.49 0.47 -12.63
C ALA A 40 14.81 1.77 -12.17
N GLU A 41 15.33 2.94 -12.59
CA GLU A 41 14.68 4.25 -12.33
C GLU A 41 13.29 4.31 -12.96
N HIS A 42 13.13 3.77 -14.20
CA HIS A 42 11.83 3.74 -14.86
C HIS A 42 10.81 2.97 -14.03
N LEU A 43 11.12 1.74 -13.64
CA LEU A 43 10.19 0.90 -12.88
C LEU A 43 9.89 1.41 -11.47
N SER A 44 10.90 1.97 -10.79
CA SER A 44 10.75 2.40 -9.39
C SER A 44 10.13 3.78 -9.21
N THR A 45 10.25 4.66 -10.23
CA THR A 45 9.95 6.09 -10.06
C THR A 45 8.99 6.63 -11.11
N TYR A 46 9.12 6.19 -12.36
CA TYR A 46 8.44 6.83 -13.48
C TYR A 46 7.31 5.99 -14.09
N ASP A 47 7.23 4.69 -13.79
CA ASP A 47 6.19 3.83 -14.36
C ASP A 47 4.80 4.25 -13.91
N GLY A 48 3.82 4.22 -14.81
CA GLY A 48 2.45 4.65 -14.54
C GLY A 48 2.20 6.16 -14.53
N LEU A 49 3.24 7.02 -14.48
CA LEU A 49 3.10 8.48 -14.49
C LEU A 49 2.86 9.03 -15.90
N LYS A 50 2.16 10.17 -15.99
CA LYS A 50 2.07 10.97 -17.22
C LYS A 50 3.44 11.49 -17.65
N THR A 51 3.66 11.63 -18.95
CA THR A 51 4.93 12.15 -19.48
C THR A 51 5.30 13.51 -18.89
N ASN A 52 4.34 14.43 -18.71
CA ASN A 52 4.63 15.76 -18.13
C ASN A 52 5.16 15.65 -16.69
N GLN A 53 4.55 14.82 -15.85
CA GLN A 53 5.03 14.57 -14.49
C GLN A 53 6.46 13.98 -14.48
N LYS A 54 6.74 13.04 -15.41
CA LYS A 54 8.11 12.51 -15.57
C LYS A 54 9.12 13.61 -15.92
N LEU A 55 8.75 14.53 -16.81
CA LEU A 55 9.63 15.63 -17.22
C LEU A 55 9.84 16.64 -16.09
N GLU A 56 8.80 16.97 -15.31
CA GLU A 56 8.92 17.81 -14.11
C GLU A 56 9.90 17.19 -13.11
N MET A 57 9.73 15.92 -12.79
CA MET A 57 10.66 15.20 -11.89
C MET A 57 12.08 15.12 -12.45
N LEU A 58 12.26 15.01 -13.77
CA LEU A 58 13.58 15.03 -14.40
C LEU A 58 14.23 16.42 -14.33
N SER A 59 13.45 17.49 -14.39
CA SER A 59 13.95 18.85 -14.15
C SER A 59 14.48 19.01 -12.72
N GLU A 60 13.73 18.53 -11.74
CA GLU A 60 14.13 18.59 -10.33
C GLU A 60 15.36 17.73 -10.03
N ARG A 61 15.39 16.49 -10.55
CA ARG A 61 16.41 15.50 -10.19
C ARG A 61 17.66 15.53 -11.06
N LYS A 62 17.53 15.88 -12.34
CA LYS A 62 18.62 15.82 -13.34
C LYS A 62 18.87 17.16 -14.03
N GLY A 63 18.14 18.22 -13.66
CA GLY A 63 18.33 19.56 -14.26
C GLY A 63 17.85 19.66 -15.70
N LEU A 64 16.86 18.84 -16.13
CA LEU A 64 16.28 18.95 -17.46
C LEU A 64 15.68 20.35 -17.67
N PRO A 65 16.06 21.12 -18.72
CA PRO A 65 15.49 22.43 -18.98
C PRO A 65 13.98 22.38 -19.24
N ILE A 66 13.21 23.24 -18.56
CA ILE A 66 11.74 23.28 -18.69
C ILE A 66 11.30 23.62 -20.12
N GLU A 67 12.06 24.44 -20.83
CA GLU A 67 11.83 24.79 -22.24
C GLU A 67 11.88 23.60 -23.19
N GLU A 68 12.57 22.52 -22.84
CA GLU A 68 12.65 21.29 -23.65
C GLU A 68 11.47 20.34 -23.42
N HIS A 69 10.68 20.53 -22.37
CA HIS A 69 9.57 19.62 -22.00
C HIS A 69 8.62 19.37 -23.17
N ARG A 70 8.22 20.43 -23.89
CA ARG A 70 7.29 20.31 -24.99
C ARG A 70 7.88 19.50 -26.15
N ASN A 71 9.11 19.78 -26.55
CA ASN A 71 9.80 19.06 -27.61
C ASN A 71 9.97 17.57 -27.28
N ILE A 72 10.41 17.27 -26.06
CA ILE A 72 10.60 15.91 -25.58
C ILE A 72 9.26 15.18 -25.51
N TRP A 73 8.20 15.84 -25.02
CA TRP A 73 6.85 15.25 -24.96
C TRP A 73 6.36 14.88 -26.36
N GLU A 74 6.40 15.81 -27.32
CA GLU A 74 5.95 15.59 -28.70
C GLU A 74 6.76 14.46 -29.37
N ARG A 75 8.08 14.47 -29.23
CA ARG A 75 8.98 13.44 -29.75
C ARG A 75 8.71 12.07 -29.14
N LYS A 76 8.53 12.00 -27.81
CA LYS A 76 8.20 10.76 -27.11
C LYS A 76 6.88 10.18 -27.61
N GLN A 77 5.83 10.99 -27.75
CA GLN A 77 4.54 10.52 -28.26
C GLN A 77 4.67 9.97 -29.68
N TYR A 78 5.38 10.68 -30.56
CA TYR A 78 5.65 10.22 -31.92
C TYR A 78 6.37 8.85 -31.93
N LEU A 79 7.46 8.73 -31.19
CA LEU A 79 8.24 7.48 -31.10
C LEU A 79 7.42 6.32 -30.52
N THR A 80 6.63 6.58 -29.49
CA THR A 80 5.72 5.58 -28.92
C THR A 80 4.75 5.05 -29.99
N LEU A 81 4.08 5.95 -30.73
CA LEU A 81 3.13 5.56 -31.76
C LEU A 81 3.79 4.78 -32.92
N GLN A 82 5.03 5.10 -33.30
CA GLN A 82 5.76 4.31 -34.32
C GLN A 82 5.98 2.87 -33.85
N LYS A 83 6.45 2.68 -32.62
CA LYS A 83 6.68 1.34 -32.05
C LYS A 83 5.37 0.55 -31.88
N LEU A 84 4.29 1.19 -31.46
CA LEU A 84 2.98 0.54 -31.28
C LEU A 84 2.33 0.11 -32.61
N LYS A 85 2.72 0.68 -33.74
CA LYS A 85 2.24 0.23 -35.08
C LYS A 85 2.72 -1.17 -35.45
N GLU A 86 3.76 -1.67 -34.79
CA GLU A 86 4.32 -3.00 -35.03
C GLU A 86 3.54 -4.11 -34.30
N LEU A 87 2.64 -3.75 -33.38
CA LEU A 87 1.74 -4.68 -32.70
C LEU A 87 0.86 -5.42 -33.74
N GLN A 88 0.57 -6.68 -33.45
CA GLN A 88 -0.32 -7.55 -34.23
C GLN A 88 -1.58 -7.86 -33.40
N ASN A 89 -2.58 -8.43 -34.05
CA ASN A 89 -3.74 -8.98 -33.37
C ASN A 89 -3.31 -10.00 -32.29
N ASP A 90 -4.01 -9.97 -31.17
CA ASP A 90 -3.84 -10.93 -30.09
C ASP A 90 -5.09 -11.83 -30.04
N ASP A 91 -4.98 -13.00 -30.69
CA ASP A 91 -6.11 -13.93 -30.81
C ASP A 91 -6.62 -14.38 -29.42
N ALA A 92 -5.73 -14.53 -28.43
CA ALA A 92 -6.13 -14.91 -27.07
C ALA A 92 -6.94 -13.79 -26.36
N LEU A 93 -6.54 -12.52 -26.56
CA LEU A 93 -7.33 -11.40 -26.05
C LEU A 93 -8.68 -11.26 -26.79
N ILE A 94 -8.70 -11.50 -28.10
CA ILE A 94 -9.95 -11.48 -28.88
C ILE A 94 -10.92 -12.54 -28.36
N GLU A 95 -10.46 -13.79 -28.17
CA GLU A 95 -11.27 -14.88 -27.61
C GLU A 95 -11.75 -14.57 -26.20
N LEU A 96 -10.90 -13.94 -25.37
CA LEU A 96 -11.27 -13.50 -24.02
C LEU A 96 -12.39 -12.45 -24.06
N MET A 97 -12.23 -11.40 -24.89
CA MET A 97 -13.23 -10.31 -24.97
C MET A 97 -14.57 -10.83 -25.50
N ASP A 98 -14.51 -11.70 -26.52
CA ASP A 98 -15.72 -12.33 -27.08
C ASP A 98 -16.46 -13.15 -26.02
N SER A 99 -15.74 -13.99 -25.26
CA SER A 99 -16.33 -14.76 -24.15
C SER A 99 -16.96 -13.87 -23.08
N LEU A 100 -16.31 -12.77 -22.70
CA LEU A 100 -16.86 -11.85 -21.69
C LEU A 100 -18.12 -11.13 -22.20
N VAL A 101 -18.17 -10.78 -23.48
CA VAL A 101 -19.37 -10.19 -24.10
C VAL A 101 -20.51 -11.21 -24.20
N GLU A 102 -20.22 -12.46 -24.58
CA GLU A 102 -21.20 -13.56 -24.58
C GLU A 102 -21.78 -13.84 -23.18
N ASP A 103 -20.94 -13.74 -22.12
CA ASP A 103 -21.37 -13.85 -20.73
C ASP A 103 -22.16 -12.62 -20.22
N GLY A 104 -22.30 -11.56 -21.06
CA GLY A 104 -23.14 -10.38 -20.79
C GLY A 104 -22.44 -9.24 -20.03
N TYR A 105 -21.11 -9.29 -19.90
CA TYR A 105 -20.34 -8.20 -19.28
C TYR A 105 -20.18 -7.02 -20.24
N LYS A 106 -20.26 -5.80 -19.69
CA LYS A 106 -19.79 -4.59 -20.36
C LYS A 106 -18.29 -4.47 -20.20
N ILE A 107 -17.61 -3.96 -21.23
CA ILE A 107 -16.14 -3.85 -21.24
C ILE A 107 -15.74 -2.40 -21.45
N ALA A 108 -14.86 -1.89 -20.57
CA ALA A 108 -14.29 -0.56 -20.72
C ALA A 108 -12.77 -0.57 -20.55
N VAL A 109 -12.11 0.46 -21.10
CA VAL A 109 -10.68 0.70 -20.93
C VAL A 109 -10.44 2.08 -20.29
N CYS A 110 -9.60 2.12 -19.26
CA CYS A 110 -9.20 3.33 -18.54
C CYS A 110 -7.68 3.41 -18.45
N SER A 111 -7.04 4.34 -19.17
CA SER A 111 -5.58 4.44 -19.25
C SER A 111 -5.04 5.84 -19.02
N ASN A 112 -3.86 5.94 -18.37
CA ASN A 112 -3.07 7.17 -18.27
C ASN A 112 -2.35 7.55 -19.58
N SER A 113 -2.48 6.75 -20.62
CA SER A 113 -1.98 7.08 -21.97
C SER A 113 -2.89 8.09 -22.69
N ILE A 114 -2.35 8.82 -23.69
CA ILE A 114 -3.14 9.73 -24.53
C ILE A 114 -4.14 8.95 -25.41
N ARG A 115 -5.25 9.56 -25.73
CA ARG A 115 -6.34 8.92 -26.48
C ARG A 115 -5.88 8.24 -27.77
N LYS A 116 -5.00 8.90 -28.52
CA LYS A 116 -4.43 8.33 -29.76
C LYS A 116 -3.67 7.02 -29.53
N THR A 117 -2.92 6.93 -28.44
CA THR A 117 -2.20 5.71 -28.04
C THR A 117 -3.21 4.60 -27.70
N VAL A 118 -4.20 4.88 -26.86
CA VAL A 118 -5.24 3.90 -26.48
C VAL A 118 -5.92 3.33 -27.71
N LEU A 119 -6.44 4.17 -28.58
CA LEU A 119 -7.14 3.74 -29.81
C LEU A 119 -6.22 2.93 -30.74
N THR A 120 -4.94 3.33 -30.87
CA THR A 120 -3.97 2.60 -31.71
C THR A 120 -3.74 1.19 -31.17
N VAL A 121 -3.53 1.05 -29.85
CA VAL A 121 -3.28 -0.26 -29.23
C VAL A 121 -4.51 -1.16 -29.37
N LEU A 122 -5.70 -0.70 -28.98
CA LEU A 122 -6.93 -1.50 -29.07
C LEU A 122 -7.22 -1.97 -30.50
N SER A 123 -7.00 -1.09 -31.49
CA SER A 123 -7.16 -1.43 -32.92
C SER A 123 -6.11 -2.45 -33.38
N LYS A 124 -4.87 -2.34 -32.90
CA LYS A 124 -3.77 -3.24 -33.28
C LYS A 124 -3.88 -4.61 -32.63
N LEU A 125 -4.44 -4.69 -31.42
CA LEU A 125 -4.73 -5.95 -30.74
C LEU A 125 -6.01 -6.63 -31.28
N GLY A 126 -6.80 -5.95 -32.11
CA GLY A 126 -8.05 -6.49 -32.69
C GLY A 126 -9.24 -6.48 -31.72
N ILE A 127 -9.15 -5.74 -30.61
CA ILE A 127 -10.17 -5.77 -29.54
C ILE A 127 -11.01 -4.49 -29.45
N MET A 128 -10.85 -3.55 -30.37
CA MET A 128 -11.55 -2.26 -30.35
C MET A 128 -13.08 -2.39 -30.35
N GLU A 129 -13.61 -3.34 -31.09
CA GLU A 129 -15.05 -3.54 -31.28
C GLU A 129 -15.77 -4.04 -30.03
N PHE A 130 -15.05 -4.64 -29.08
CA PHE A 130 -15.60 -5.12 -27.81
C PHE A 130 -15.74 -4.04 -26.74
N MET A 131 -15.20 -2.82 -26.99
CA MET A 131 -15.17 -1.74 -26.00
C MET A 131 -16.46 -0.93 -25.99
N ASP A 132 -17.26 -1.04 -24.91
CA ASP A 132 -18.42 -0.19 -24.67
C ASP A 132 -18.00 1.23 -24.30
N TYR A 133 -16.84 1.41 -23.64
CA TYR A 133 -16.35 2.72 -23.26
C TYR A 133 -14.83 2.79 -23.12
N ILE A 134 -14.26 3.92 -23.54
CA ILE A 134 -12.81 4.16 -23.53
C ILE A 134 -12.54 5.52 -22.89
N ILE A 135 -11.70 5.54 -21.86
CA ILE A 135 -11.20 6.75 -21.20
C ILE A 135 -9.67 6.79 -21.27
N SER A 136 -9.16 7.92 -21.72
CA SER A 136 -7.75 8.30 -21.72
C SER A 136 -7.44 9.36 -20.66
N ASN A 137 -6.18 9.71 -20.49
CA ASN A 137 -5.80 10.83 -19.61
C ASN A 137 -6.30 12.20 -20.11
N GLU A 138 -6.71 12.32 -21.37
CA GLU A 138 -7.23 13.56 -21.97
C GLU A 138 -8.70 13.78 -21.66
N ASP A 139 -9.41 12.75 -21.17
CA ASP A 139 -10.83 12.78 -20.89
C ASP A 139 -11.14 13.13 -19.41
N VAL A 140 -10.11 13.29 -18.56
CA VAL A 140 -10.24 13.54 -17.12
C VAL A 140 -9.40 14.73 -16.67
N GLN A 141 -9.84 15.40 -15.61
CA GLN A 141 -9.04 16.45 -14.97
C GLN A 141 -7.91 15.83 -14.15
N ASN A 142 -8.24 14.78 -13.39
CA ASN A 142 -7.32 14.08 -12.52
C ASN A 142 -7.15 12.63 -13.01
N SER A 143 -5.94 12.31 -13.51
CA SER A 143 -5.59 10.93 -13.90
C SER A 143 -5.19 10.09 -12.69
N LYS A 144 -5.02 8.77 -12.90
CA LYS A 144 -4.49 7.87 -11.86
C LYS A 144 -3.23 8.49 -11.22
N PRO A 145 -3.14 8.49 -9.87
CA PRO A 145 -3.86 7.67 -8.89
C PRO A 145 -5.22 8.23 -8.41
N HIS A 146 -5.73 9.30 -9.03
CA HIS A 146 -7.08 9.77 -8.73
C HIS A 146 -8.12 8.83 -9.38
N PRO A 147 -9.23 8.48 -8.72
CA PRO A 147 -10.21 7.50 -9.21
C PRO A 147 -11.13 8.05 -10.32
N GLU A 148 -10.99 9.31 -10.74
CA GLU A 148 -11.93 9.99 -11.64
C GLU A 148 -12.26 9.21 -12.89
N MET A 149 -11.25 8.61 -13.56
CA MET A 149 -11.53 7.87 -14.81
C MET A 149 -12.36 6.61 -14.55
N TYR A 150 -12.16 5.93 -13.44
CA TYR A 150 -12.95 4.78 -13.06
C TYR A 150 -14.38 5.19 -12.69
N TRP A 151 -14.56 6.25 -11.88
CA TRP A 151 -15.89 6.77 -11.57
C TRP A 151 -16.65 7.20 -12.81
N ARG A 152 -15.99 7.84 -13.77
CA ARG A 152 -16.63 8.23 -15.04
C ARG A 152 -17.04 7.01 -15.86
N ALA A 153 -16.19 5.96 -15.96
CA ALA A 153 -16.53 4.74 -16.66
C ALA A 153 -17.72 4.03 -15.98
N ILE A 154 -17.68 3.82 -14.67
CA ILE A 154 -18.73 3.20 -13.87
C ILE A 154 -20.06 3.94 -14.06
N SER A 155 -20.06 5.27 -13.89
CA SER A 155 -21.24 6.10 -14.05
C SER A 155 -21.78 6.09 -15.49
N LYS A 156 -20.89 6.18 -16.48
CA LYS A 156 -21.27 6.16 -17.91
C LYS A 156 -21.92 4.84 -18.32
N MET A 157 -21.45 3.74 -17.75
CA MET A 157 -21.99 2.40 -18.00
C MET A 157 -23.26 2.10 -17.19
N GLY A 158 -23.68 3.02 -16.30
CA GLY A 158 -24.87 2.84 -15.44
C GLY A 158 -24.71 1.72 -14.43
N CYS A 159 -23.48 1.49 -13.96
CA CYS A 159 -23.15 0.47 -12.96
C CYS A 159 -22.81 1.13 -11.61
N LEU A 160 -22.75 0.31 -10.57
CA LEU A 160 -22.26 0.71 -9.25
C LEU A 160 -20.81 0.19 -9.06
N PRO A 161 -20.01 0.77 -8.14
CA PRO A 161 -18.69 0.26 -7.84
C PRO A 161 -18.67 -1.23 -7.49
N GLU A 162 -19.63 -1.70 -6.68
CA GLU A 162 -19.79 -3.11 -6.30
C GLU A 162 -20.25 -4.03 -7.44
N GLU A 163 -20.66 -3.48 -8.57
CA GLU A 163 -21.01 -4.19 -9.80
C GLU A 163 -19.87 -4.15 -10.83
N THR A 164 -18.69 -3.66 -10.43
CA THR A 164 -17.57 -3.41 -11.34
C THR A 164 -16.31 -4.17 -10.88
N LEU A 165 -15.64 -4.83 -11.82
CA LEU A 165 -14.31 -5.39 -11.67
C LEU A 165 -13.31 -4.55 -12.46
N ILE A 166 -12.21 -4.10 -11.82
CA ILE A 166 -11.10 -3.40 -12.46
C ILE A 166 -9.90 -4.33 -12.52
N VAL A 167 -9.29 -4.47 -13.70
CA VAL A 167 -8.07 -5.25 -13.93
C VAL A 167 -6.90 -4.28 -14.07
N GLU A 168 -5.90 -4.39 -13.19
CA GLU A 168 -4.81 -3.42 -13.04
C GLU A 168 -3.49 -4.07 -12.62
N ASP A 169 -2.35 -3.46 -13.04
CA ASP A 169 -1.01 -3.95 -12.72
C ASP A 169 -0.17 -2.95 -11.92
N SER A 170 -0.38 -1.65 -12.15
CA SER A 170 0.49 -0.58 -11.65
C SER A 170 0.08 -0.09 -10.26
N PRO A 171 1.04 0.35 -9.40
CA PRO A 171 0.72 0.91 -8.09
C PRO A 171 -0.24 2.12 -8.16
N TYR A 172 -0.05 3.01 -9.13
CA TYR A 172 -0.91 4.20 -9.32
C TYR A 172 -2.33 3.82 -9.74
N GLY A 173 -2.44 2.83 -10.62
CA GLY A 173 -3.73 2.35 -11.08
C GLY A 173 -4.48 1.56 -10.00
N LEU A 174 -3.78 0.72 -9.23
CA LEU A 174 -4.34 -0.01 -8.10
C LEU A 174 -4.88 0.94 -7.01
N LEU A 175 -4.15 2.04 -6.73
CA LEU A 175 -4.62 3.06 -5.82
C LEU A 175 -5.88 3.77 -6.34
N ALA A 176 -5.92 4.12 -7.63
CA ALA A 176 -7.11 4.70 -8.24
C ALA A 176 -8.30 3.74 -8.20
N ALA A 177 -8.07 2.45 -8.49
CA ALA A 177 -9.08 1.41 -8.43
C ALA A 177 -9.62 1.20 -7.01
N SER A 178 -8.75 1.14 -6.00
CA SER A 178 -9.14 1.06 -4.59
C SER A 178 -10.01 2.24 -4.17
N ARG A 179 -9.60 3.46 -4.52
CA ARG A 179 -10.38 4.68 -4.23
C ARG A 179 -11.73 4.72 -4.94
N SER A 180 -11.89 4.01 -6.05
CA SER A 180 -13.18 3.91 -6.76
C SER A 180 -14.19 3.04 -6.02
N LYS A 181 -13.75 2.20 -5.08
CA LYS A 181 -14.54 1.19 -4.34
C LYS A 181 -15.04 0.03 -5.20
N ALA A 182 -14.56 -0.13 -6.42
CA ALA A 182 -14.82 -1.28 -7.26
C ALA A 182 -14.00 -2.51 -6.81
N HIS A 183 -14.38 -3.70 -7.28
CA HIS A 183 -13.58 -4.90 -7.11
C HIS A 183 -12.30 -4.83 -7.96
N ILE A 184 -11.23 -5.47 -7.51
CA ILE A 184 -9.92 -5.38 -8.17
C ILE A 184 -9.39 -6.79 -8.43
N LEU A 185 -8.96 -7.01 -9.68
CA LEU A 185 -8.07 -8.10 -10.08
C LEU A 185 -6.70 -7.50 -10.38
N ARG A 186 -5.75 -7.76 -9.50
CA ARG A 186 -4.36 -7.39 -9.73
C ARG A 186 -3.69 -8.42 -10.62
N VAL A 187 -3.04 -7.95 -11.69
CA VAL A 187 -2.20 -8.77 -12.58
C VAL A 187 -0.76 -8.26 -12.56
N LYS A 188 0.21 -9.07 -12.94
CA LYS A 188 1.63 -8.68 -13.02
C LYS A 188 2.04 -8.25 -14.42
N ASN A 189 1.37 -8.81 -15.41
CA ASN A 189 1.64 -8.59 -16.84
C ASN A 189 0.45 -9.10 -17.68
N PRO A 190 0.39 -8.84 -19.00
CA PRO A 190 -0.71 -9.24 -19.86
C PRO A 190 -1.00 -10.76 -19.92
N THR A 191 -0.02 -11.62 -19.65
CA THR A 191 -0.25 -13.09 -19.71
C THR A 191 -1.16 -13.60 -18.59
N GLU A 192 -1.30 -12.82 -17.50
CA GLU A 192 -2.24 -13.11 -16.42
C GLU A 192 -3.67 -12.63 -16.73
N VAL A 193 -3.87 -11.87 -17.80
CA VAL A 193 -5.20 -11.43 -18.28
C VAL A 193 -5.78 -12.52 -19.15
N ASN A 194 -6.45 -13.46 -18.54
CA ASN A 194 -7.06 -14.62 -19.20
C ASN A 194 -8.39 -14.98 -18.55
N TYR A 195 -9.18 -15.80 -19.24
CA TYR A 195 -10.52 -16.19 -18.79
C TYR A 195 -10.50 -16.84 -17.40
N GLU A 196 -9.54 -17.72 -17.14
CA GLU A 196 -9.44 -18.45 -15.87
C GLU A 196 -9.25 -17.49 -14.69
N ASN A 197 -8.32 -16.55 -14.76
CA ASN A 197 -8.06 -15.60 -13.67
C ASN A 197 -9.23 -14.64 -13.44
N ILE A 198 -9.85 -14.14 -14.52
CA ILE A 198 -11.02 -13.28 -14.44
C ILE A 198 -12.19 -14.05 -13.84
N TYR A 199 -12.47 -15.25 -14.33
CA TYR A 199 -13.58 -16.07 -13.87
C TYR A 199 -13.44 -16.52 -12.41
N ASN A 200 -12.22 -16.87 -12.00
CA ASN A 200 -11.92 -17.16 -10.60
C ASN A 200 -12.24 -15.95 -9.70
N LYS A 201 -11.84 -14.76 -10.14
CA LYS A 201 -12.14 -13.51 -9.39
C LYS A 201 -13.61 -13.20 -9.33
N LEU A 202 -14.36 -13.37 -10.42
CA LEU A 202 -15.81 -13.22 -10.47
C LEU A 202 -16.50 -14.19 -9.52
N THR A 203 -16.02 -15.43 -9.46
CA THR A 203 -16.52 -16.46 -8.56
C THR A 203 -16.28 -16.10 -7.08
N GLU A 204 -15.08 -15.63 -6.73
CA GLU A 204 -14.77 -15.11 -5.40
C GLU A 204 -15.72 -13.98 -4.98
N ILE A 205 -15.97 -13.02 -5.89
CA ILE A 205 -16.88 -11.89 -5.65
C ILE A 205 -18.32 -12.41 -5.39
N ASN A 206 -18.79 -13.34 -6.20
CA ASN A 206 -20.13 -13.91 -6.08
C ASN A 206 -20.31 -14.70 -4.79
N MET A 207 -19.25 -15.35 -4.30
CA MET A 207 -19.23 -16.07 -3.02
C MET A 207 -19.08 -15.15 -1.80
N GLY A 208 -18.81 -13.86 -2.00
CA GLY A 208 -18.62 -12.89 -0.91
C GLY A 208 -17.30 -13.03 -0.16
N THR A 209 -16.30 -13.69 -0.76
CA THR A 209 -14.99 -13.97 -0.15
C THR A 209 -13.92 -12.92 -0.47
N THR A 210 -14.26 -11.86 -1.21
CA THR A 210 -13.30 -10.88 -1.68
C THR A 210 -12.99 -9.80 -0.67
N ASN A 211 -11.71 -9.60 -0.43
CA ASN A 211 -11.19 -8.39 0.18
C ASN A 211 -10.86 -7.38 -0.96
N ASN A 212 -11.60 -6.25 -1.04
CA ASN A 212 -11.52 -5.29 -2.14
C ASN A 212 -10.24 -4.41 -2.12
N ASN A 213 -9.39 -4.56 -1.10
CA ASN A 213 -8.15 -3.81 -0.98
C ASN A 213 -6.98 -4.62 -1.52
N PRO A 214 -6.31 -4.18 -2.61
CA PRO A 214 -5.10 -4.82 -3.08
C PRO A 214 -4.02 -4.73 -2.00
N LYS A 215 -3.27 -5.83 -1.79
CA LYS A 215 -2.12 -5.82 -0.89
C LYS A 215 -1.04 -4.89 -1.43
N TRP A 216 -0.45 -4.07 -0.55
CA TRP A 216 0.83 -3.46 -0.86
C TRP A 216 1.90 -4.55 -0.94
N VAL A 217 2.68 -4.58 -2.01
CA VAL A 217 3.75 -5.57 -2.22
C VAL A 217 5.09 -4.85 -2.30
N ASP A 218 5.92 -5.05 -1.29
CA ASP A 218 7.29 -4.53 -1.27
C ASP A 218 8.23 -5.53 -0.57
N LYS A 219 9.09 -6.18 -1.34
CA LYS A 219 10.05 -7.17 -0.83
C LYS A 219 11.22 -6.56 -0.04
N LYS A 220 11.37 -5.24 -0.06
CA LYS A 220 12.36 -4.54 0.74
C LYS A 220 11.80 -4.07 2.08
N LEU A 221 10.47 -3.82 2.16
CA LEU A 221 9.84 -3.36 3.38
C LEU A 221 9.98 -4.42 4.49
N ASN A 222 10.52 -4.00 5.63
CA ASN A 222 10.54 -4.78 6.85
C ASN A 222 9.36 -4.35 7.74
N ILE A 223 8.53 -5.30 8.18
CA ILE A 223 7.44 -5.04 9.13
C ILE A 223 7.82 -5.67 10.46
N LEU A 224 8.07 -4.83 11.46
CA LEU A 224 8.45 -5.25 12.80
C LEU A 224 7.24 -5.22 13.74
N ILE A 225 6.93 -6.37 14.34
CA ILE A 225 5.83 -6.53 15.28
C ILE A 225 6.36 -7.07 16.62
N PRO A 226 6.60 -6.19 17.62
CA PRO A 226 6.92 -6.64 18.96
C PRO A 226 5.69 -7.23 19.62
N MET A 227 5.78 -8.49 20.06
CA MET A 227 4.70 -9.19 20.74
C MET A 227 5.16 -9.91 22.01
N ALA A 228 6.25 -9.43 22.61
CA ALA A 228 6.87 -9.99 23.83
C ALA A 228 6.32 -9.39 25.13
N GLY A 229 5.30 -8.53 25.09
CA GLY A 229 4.71 -7.90 26.27
C GLY A 229 4.03 -8.91 27.21
N ALA A 230 3.99 -8.60 28.52
CA ALA A 230 3.47 -9.49 29.57
C ALA A 230 1.98 -9.84 29.42
N GLY A 231 1.16 -9.04 28.74
CA GLY A 231 -0.28 -9.29 28.59
C GLY A 231 -1.08 -9.35 29.89
N SER A 232 -0.59 -8.71 30.96
CA SER A 232 -1.08 -8.85 32.35
C SER A 232 -2.57 -8.56 32.53
N ARG A 233 -3.15 -7.62 31.76
CA ARG A 233 -4.58 -7.28 31.82
C ARG A 233 -5.48 -8.43 31.42
N PHE A 234 -5.13 -9.17 30.35
CA PHE A 234 -5.85 -10.35 29.93
C PHE A 234 -5.69 -11.51 30.90
N GLN A 235 -4.50 -11.69 31.46
CA GLN A 235 -4.28 -12.71 32.50
C GLN A 235 -5.12 -12.43 33.74
N GLN A 236 -5.21 -11.18 34.20
CA GLN A 236 -6.07 -10.77 35.31
C GLN A 236 -7.57 -10.97 35.04
N ALA A 237 -7.97 -10.87 33.77
CA ALA A 237 -9.33 -11.15 33.31
C ALA A 237 -9.62 -12.65 33.06
N GLY A 238 -8.66 -13.55 33.38
CA GLY A 238 -8.83 -15.00 33.27
C GLY A 238 -8.55 -15.62 31.91
N TYR A 239 -7.95 -14.87 30.97
CA TYR A 239 -7.52 -15.44 29.70
C TYR A 239 -6.28 -16.33 29.89
N THR A 240 -6.31 -17.50 29.29
CA THR A 240 -5.25 -18.52 29.44
C THR A 240 -4.13 -18.41 28.40
N PHE A 241 -4.43 -17.82 27.26
CA PHE A 241 -3.45 -17.61 26.18
C PHE A 241 -2.75 -16.26 26.31
N PRO A 242 -1.49 -16.13 25.88
CA PRO A 242 -0.83 -14.84 25.77
C PRO A 242 -1.56 -13.94 24.76
N LYS A 243 -1.49 -12.63 24.99
CA LYS A 243 -2.27 -11.63 24.24
C LYS A 243 -2.33 -11.85 22.72
N PRO A 244 -1.21 -12.12 21.99
CA PRO A 244 -1.26 -12.30 20.54
C PRO A 244 -2.06 -13.50 20.06
N LEU A 245 -2.32 -14.47 20.95
CA LEU A 245 -3.06 -15.71 20.67
C LEU A 245 -4.51 -15.68 21.13
N ILE A 246 -4.97 -14.60 21.74
CA ILE A 246 -6.36 -14.44 22.16
C ILE A 246 -7.26 -14.50 20.93
N ASP A 247 -8.36 -15.25 21.06
CA ASP A 247 -9.35 -15.37 19.99
C ASP A 247 -10.06 -14.04 19.71
N VAL A 248 -10.12 -13.69 18.44
CA VAL A 248 -10.83 -12.53 17.90
C VAL A 248 -11.67 -13.01 16.72
N ASP A 249 -12.92 -13.32 16.99
CA ASP A 249 -13.87 -13.84 15.98
C ASP A 249 -13.34 -15.08 15.24
N GLY A 250 -12.89 -16.08 15.99
CA GLY A 250 -12.40 -17.36 15.47
C GLY A 250 -10.96 -17.33 14.94
N ARG A 251 -10.21 -16.24 15.11
CA ARG A 251 -8.83 -16.09 14.65
C ARG A 251 -7.93 -15.56 15.79
N PRO A 252 -6.67 -15.99 15.88
CA PRO A 252 -5.71 -15.37 16.79
C PRO A 252 -5.57 -13.86 16.54
N MET A 253 -5.44 -13.07 17.59
CA MET A 253 -5.30 -11.60 17.48
C MET A 253 -4.18 -11.20 16.51
N ILE A 254 -3.03 -11.86 16.54
CA ILE A 254 -1.91 -11.56 15.64
C ILE A 254 -2.28 -11.80 14.16
N GLN A 255 -3.10 -12.80 13.86
CA GLN A 255 -3.60 -13.03 12.51
C GLN A 255 -4.48 -11.87 12.05
N VAL A 256 -5.40 -11.41 12.90
CA VAL A 256 -6.26 -10.25 12.60
C VAL A 256 -5.42 -9.00 12.33
N VAL A 257 -4.37 -8.77 13.11
CA VAL A 257 -3.45 -7.63 12.91
C VAL A 257 -2.70 -7.75 11.58
N VAL A 258 -2.10 -8.91 11.26
CA VAL A 258 -1.36 -9.11 10.00
C VAL A 258 -2.26 -8.99 8.78
N GLU A 259 -3.47 -9.56 8.84
CA GLU A 259 -4.47 -9.41 7.77
C GLU A 259 -4.92 -7.95 7.59
N ASN A 260 -5.07 -7.21 8.69
CA ASN A 260 -5.45 -5.80 8.66
C ASN A 260 -4.35 -4.88 8.11
N LEU A 261 -3.07 -5.23 8.29
CA LEU A 261 -1.95 -4.52 7.65
C LEU A 261 -2.04 -4.63 6.12
N ASN A 262 -2.53 -5.76 5.60
CA ASN A 262 -2.73 -6.00 4.17
C ASN A 262 -1.49 -5.69 3.30
N MET A 263 -0.31 -6.06 3.79
CA MET A 263 0.98 -5.85 3.14
C MET A 263 1.69 -7.19 2.91
N GLU A 264 2.30 -7.36 1.74
CA GLU A 264 3.22 -8.45 1.44
C GLU A 264 4.66 -7.91 1.54
N ALA A 265 5.34 -8.24 2.63
CA ALA A 265 6.62 -7.67 3.03
C ALA A 265 7.44 -8.69 3.86
N ASN A 266 8.59 -8.28 4.37
CA ASN A 266 9.41 -9.11 5.28
C ASN A 266 8.90 -8.91 6.72
N TYR A 267 8.13 -9.85 7.26
CA TYR A 267 7.66 -9.79 8.63
C TYR A 267 8.72 -10.26 9.63
N ILE A 268 8.87 -9.51 10.71
CA ILE A 268 9.80 -9.77 11.82
C ILE A 268 9.00 -9.69 13.11
N PHE A 269 8.90 -10.78 13.84
CA PHE A 269 8.21 -10.85 15.13
C PHE A 269 9.21 -10.97 16.26
N VAL A 270 9.05 -10.16 17.32
CA VAL A 270 9.82 -10.33 18.56
C VAL A 270 8.92 -11.00 19.60
N VAL A 271 9.27 -12.19 20.02
CA VAL A 271 8.45 -13.05 20.88
C VAL A 271 9.20 -13.45 22.14
N GLN A 272 8.46 -13.78 23.22
CA GLN A 272 9.08 -14.43 24.38
C GLN A 272 9.43 -15.88 24.06
N THR A 273 10.63 -16.32 24.44
CA THR A 273 11.13 -17.69 24.23
C THR A 273 10.15 -18.72 24.79
N GLU A 274 9.63 -18.52 26.02
CA GLU A 274 8.64 -19.38 26.65
C GLU A 274 7.35 -19.49 25.80
N HIS A 275 6.86 -18.39 25.24
CA HIS A 275 5.65 -18.41 24.41
C HIS A 275 5.87 -19.12 23.07
N ARG A 276 7.07 -18.92 22.47
CA ARG A 276 7.44 -19.58 21.21
C ARG A 276 7.39 -21.08 21.33
N GLU A 277 8.03 -21.64 22.35
CA GLU A 277 8.10 -23.08 22.60
C GLU A 277 6.73 -23.67 23.00
N LYS A 278 6.07 -23.03 23.99
CA LYS A 278 4.83 -23.55 24.57
C LYS A 278 3.67 -23.58 23.60
N TYR A 279 3.57 -22.59 22.70
CA TYR A 279 2.45 -22.41 21.79
C TYR A 279 2.80 -22.66 20.32
N ASN A 280 3.99 -23.16 20.03
CA ASN A 280 4.48 -23.44 18.67
C ASN A 280 4.27 -22.25 17.72
N LEU A 281 4.74 -21.06 18.15
CA LEU A 281 4.52 -19.82 17.39
C LEU A 281 5.15 -19.84 16.01
N ASP A 282 6.20 -20.64 15.77
CA ASP A 282 6.82 -20.81 14.45
C ASP A 282 5.77 -21.23 13.40
N THR A 283 4.96 -22.22 13.72
CA THR A 283 3.92 -22.71 12.80
C THR A 283 2.86 -21.65 12.56
N LEU A 284 2.33 -21.03 13.61
CA LEU A 284 1.30 -20.01 13.50
C LEU A 284 1.78 -18.80 12.71
N LEU A 285 2.95 -18.24 13.07
CA LEU A 285 3.46 -17.03 12.43
C LEU A 285 3.82 -17.26 10.96
N ASN A 286 4.35 -18.45 10.61
CA ASN A 286 4.57 -18.80 9.21
C ASN A 286 3.28 -19.04 8.40
N LEU A 287 2.17 -19.40 9.04
CA LEU A 287 0.86 -19.47 8.36
C LEU A 287 0.33 -18.07 8.04
N VAL A 288 0.46 -17.11 8.95
CA VAL A 288 -0.07 -15.74 8.76
C VAL A 288 0.88 -14.84 7.96
N ALA A 289 2.19 -15.06 8.08
CA ALA A 289 3.24 -14.32 7.39
C ALA A 289 4.34 -15.28 6.91
N PRO A 290 4.19 -15.91 5.73
CA PRO A 290 5.14 -16.88 5.21
C PRO A 290 6.58 -16.34 5.13
N ASN A 291 7.55 -17.16 5.57
CA ASN A 291 8.98 -16.80 5.64
C ASN A 291 9.31 -15.66 6.61
N CYS A 292 8.47 -15.39 7.62
CA CYS A 292 8.75 -14.40 8.65
C CYS A 292 10.02 -14.74 9.43
N LYS A 293 10.62 -13.70 10.04
CA LYS A 293 11.71 -13.85 11.00
C LYS A 293 11.15 -13.81 12.41
N ILE A 294 11.69 -14.63 13.30
CA ILE A 294 11.29 -14.70 14.70
C ILE A 294 12.53 -14.42 15.55
N VAL A 295 12.47 -13.33 16.31
CA VAL A 295 13.51 -12.93 17.26
C VAL A 295 13.01 -13.24 18.67
N GLU A 296 13.82 -13.90 19.47
CA GLU A 296 13.46 -14.31 20.83
C GLU A 296 13.96 -13.31 21.88
N VAL A 297 13.21 -13.21 22.94
CA VAL A 297 13.60 -12.47 24.13
C VAL A 297 13.25 -13.25 25.39
N ASP A 298 14.18 -13.24 26.33
CA ASP A 298 13.98 -13.80 27.66
C ASP A 298 13.53 -12.69 28.61
N GLY A 299 12.27 -12.81 29.10
CA GLY A 299 11.70 -11.85 30.04
C GLY A 299 11.18 -10.56 29.42
N ILE A 300 11.12 -9.50 30.22
CA ILE A 300 10.53 -8.19 29.87
C ILE A 300 11.66 -7.19 29.64
N THR A 301 11.61 -6.47 28.52
CA THR A 301 12.55 -5.37 28.22
C THR A 301 12.14 -4.07 28.89
N GLU A 302 12.98 -3.05 28.84
CA GLU A 302 12.72 -1.71 29.39
C GLU A 302 11.77 -0.86 28.51
N GLY A 303 11.00 -1.50 27.60
CA GLY A 303 10.01 -0.86 26.78
C GLY A 303 10.02 -1.33 25.33
N ALA A 304 9.04 -0.86 24.54
CA ALA A 304 8.83 -1.32 23.16
C ALA A 304 10.00 -0.96 22.22
N ALA A 305 10.69 0.16 22.44
CA ALA A 305 11.88 0.52 21.67
C ALA A 305 13.05 -0.45 21.92
N CYS A 306 13.27 -0.84 23.18
CA CYS A 306 14.29 -1.85 23.53
C CYS A 306 13.93 -3.21 22.92
N THR A 307 12.66 -3.61 22.95
CA THR A 307 12.18 -4.83 22.30
C THR A 307 12.44 -4.81 20.79
N ALA A 308 12.19 -3.65 20.13
CA ALA A 308 12.43 -3.48 18.70
C ALA A 308 13.93 -3.62 18.33
N LEU A 309 14.81 -3.08 19.15
CA LEU A 309 16.26 -3.15 18.93
C LEU A 309 16.84 -4.57 19.02
N LEU A 310 16.13 -5.53 19.62
CA LEU A 310 16.52 -6.94 19.56
C LEU A 310 16.52 -7.50 18.13
N ALA A 311 15.72 -6.89 17.26
CA ALA A 311 15.68 -7.22 15.83
C ALA A 311 16.70 -6.41 14.99
N LYS A 312 17.67 -5.70 15.62
CA LYS A 312 18.63 -4.80 14.95
C LYS A 312 19.30 -5.44 13.74
N GLU A 313 19.73 -6.68 13.82
CA GLU A 313 20.38 -7.40 12.71
C GLU A 313 19.54 -7.49 11.42
N HIS A 314 18.22 -7.37 11.55
CA HIS A 314 17.28 -7.44 10.42
C HIS A 314 16.83 -6.08 9.92
N ILE A 315 16.86 -5.05 10.77
CA ILE A 315 16.31 -3.72 10.48
C ILE A 315 17.35 -2.61 10.33
N ASP A 316 18.60 -2.80 10.79
CA ASP A 316 19.68 -1.81 10.66
C ASP A 316 20.24 -1.81 9.24
N ASN A 317 19.49 -1.27 8.31
CA ASN A 317 19.83 -1.19 6.89
C ASN A 317 19.03 -0.08 6.20
N ASP A 318 19.30 0.14 4.91
CA ASP A 318 18.65 1.18 4.10
C ASP A 318 17.23 0.81 3.61
N ASN A 319 16.72 -0.37 3.96
CA ASN A 319 15.37 -0.76 3.59
C ASN A 319 14.32 -0.04 4.44
N PRO A 320 13.12 0.21 3.91
CA PRO A 320 12.02 0.76 4.71
C PRO A 320 11.65 -0.14 5.87
N LEU A 321 11.31 0.49 7.01
CA LEU A 321 10.81 -0.18 8.20
C LEU A 321 9.41 0.31 8.53
N PHE A 322 8.48 -0.62 8.72
CA PHE A 322 7.15 -0.35 9.26
C PHE A 322 7.02 -1.03 10.63
N PHE A 323 6.73 -0.25 11.64
CA PHE A 323 6.49 -0.74 12.98
C PHE A 323 4.99 -0.87 13.22
N ALA A 324 4.52 -2.00 13.73
CA ALA A 324 3.13 -2.22 14.08
C ALA A 324 2.99 -2.85 15.47
N ASN A 325 2.03 -2.35 16.25
CA ASN A 325 1.62 -3.00 17.48
C ASN A 325 0.84 -4.30 17.18
N SER A 326 0.93 -5.28 18.07
CA SER A 326 0.29 -6.61 17.93
C SER A 326 -1.17 -6.67 18.41
N ASP A 327 -1.79 -5.52 18.71
CA ASP A 327 -3.07 -5.45 19.43
C ASP A 327 -3.98 -4.31 18.94
N GLN A 328 -3.94 -4.01 17.64
CA GLN A 328 -4.75 -2.94 17.05
C GLN A 328 -5.33 -3.37 15.72
N PHE A 329 -6.55 -2.91 15.45
CA PHE A 329 -7.21 -3.00 14.16
C PHE A 329 -7.54 -1.59 13.66
N VAL A 330 -7.28 -1.31 12.39
CA VAL A 330 -7.32 0.02 11.81
C VAL A 330 -8.24 0.04 10.60
N GLU A 331 -9.17 0.99 10.55
CA GLU A 331 -9.96 1.26 9.35
C GLU A 331 -9.14 2.14 8.41
N TRP A 332 -8.39 1.54 7.49
CA TRP A 332 -7.47 2.24 6.61
C TRP A 332 -7.26 1.55 5.26
N ASP A 333 -6.61 2.23 4.36
CA ASP A 333 -6.01 1.66 3.15
C ASP A 333 -4.48 1.73 3.28
N SER A 334 -3.85 0.58 3.56
CA SER A 334 -2.39 0.50 3.70
C SER A 334 -1.65 0.83 2.40
N THR A 335 -2.28 0.57 1.24
CA THR A 335 -1.73 0.93 -0.08
C THR A 335 -1.71 2.45 -0.25
N GLU A 336 -2.76 3.15 0.17
CA GLU A 336 -2.81 4.62 0.16
C GLU A 336 -1.73 5.21 1.09
N PHE A 337 -1.58 4.66 2.30
CA PHE A 337 -0.55 5.08 3.23
C PHE A 337 0.85 4.95 2.64
N MET A 338 1.21 3.74 2.19
CA MET A 338 2.54 3.46 1.64
C MET A 338 2.84 4.29 0.38
N TYR A 339 1.82 4.48 -0.47
CA TYR A 339 1.93 5.35 -1.62
C TYR A 339 2.28 6.79 -1.20
N LYS A 340 1.58 7.32 -0.20
CA LYS A 340 1.77 8.69 0.28
C LYS A 340 3.16 8.90 0.90
N MET A 341 3.67 7.90 1.63
CA MET A 341 5.04 7.94 2.18
C MET A 341 6.09 7.99 1.07
N ASN A 342 5.90 7.20 0.01
CA ASN A 342 6.81 7.18 -1.14
C ASN A 342 6.70 8.46 -2.01
N GLU A 343 5.48 8.98 -2.22
CA GLU A 343 5.25 10.18 -3.03
C GLU A 343 5.85 11.43 -2.39
N THR A 344 5.70 11.59 -1.08
CA THR A 344 6.19 12.77 -0.35
C THR A 344 7.67 12.69 -0.01
N ASP A 345 8.31 11.55 -0.24
CA ASP A 345 9.74 11.30 0.01
C ASP A 345 10.20 11.65 1.45
N VAL A 346 9.30 11.47 2.42
CA VAL A 346 9.56 11.77 3.83
C VAL A 346 10.44 10.71 4.49
N ASP A 347 11.18 11.11 5.54
CA ASP A 347 12.04 10.21 6.32
C ASP A 347 11.24 9.30 7.24
N GLY A 348 10.03 9.73 7.67
CA GLY A 348 9.16 8.94 8.51
C GLY A 348 7.67 9.29 8.40
N GLY A 349 6.83 8.34 8.82
CA GLY A 349 5.39 8.47 8.78
C GLY A 349 4.72 7.93 10.05
N ILE A 350 3.69 8.60 10.51
CA ILE A 350 2.93 8.24 11.72
C ILE A 350 1.47 8.07 11.33
N VAL A 351 0.91 6.88 11.52
CA VAL A 351 -0.54 6.68 11.36
C VAL A 351 -1.26 7.27 12.56
N SER A 352 -2.22 8.16 12.31
CA SER A 352 -2.88 8.99 13.30
C SER A 352 -4.40 8.99 13.18
N PHE A 353 -5.07 9.38 14.26
CA PHE A 353 -6.52 9.59 14.33
C PHE A 353 -6.84 10.71 15.32
N ARG A 354 -8.06 11.23 15.30
CA ARG A 354 -8.45 12.32 16.21
C ARG A 354 -8.89 11.80 17.57
N ALA A 355 -8.13 12.14 18.60
CA ALA A 355 -8.45 11.84 20.01
C ALA A 355 -7.66 12.76 20.96
N THR A 356 -8.15 12.87 22.22
CA THR A 356 -7.53 13.71 23.25
C THR A 356 -7.29 12.97 24.57
N HIS A 357 -7.65 11.66 24.63
CA HIS A 357 -7.49 10.89 25.85
C HIS A 357 -6.01 10.56 26.11
N PRO A 358 -5.44 10.82 27.30
CA PRO A 358 -4.00 10.70 27.58
C PRO A 358 -3.47 9.25 27.60
N LYS A 359 -4.27 8.27 27.26
CA LYS A 359 -3.79 6.88 27.05
C LYS A 359 -2.98 6.69 25.76
N TRP A 360 -3.03 7.67 24.84
CA TRP A 360 -2.38 7.62 23.53
C TRP A 360 -1.07 8.41 23.49
N SER A 361 -0.28 8.16 22.47
CA SER A 361 0.78 9.07 22.04
C SER A 361 0.21 10.12 21.10
N PHE A 362 0.86 11.27 20.98
CA PHE A 362 0.37 12.40 20.20
C PHE A 362 1.47 12.99 19.33
N ALA A 363 1.07 13.57 18.18
CA ALA A 363 1.96 14.30 17.29
C ALA A 363 1.45 15.74 17.12
N LYS A 364 2.35 16.72 17.13
CA LYS A 364 2.10 18.11 16.80
C LYS A 364 2.69 18.42 15.43
N VAL A 365 1.92 19.09 14.56
CA VAL A 365 2.35 19.43 13.19
C VAL A 365 2.41 20.94 12.98
N ASN A 366 3.26 21.38 12.06
CA ASN A 366 3.33 22.78 11.61
C ASN A 366 2.33 23.02 10.45
N ASP A 367 2.31 24.24 9.91
CA ASP A 367 1.43 24.65 8.81
C ASP A 367 1.71 23.89 7.49
N GLU A 368 2.89 23.28 7.33
CA GLU A 368 3.27 22.45 6.19
C GLU A 368 2.86 20.99 6.36
N GLY A 369 2.28 20.62 7.52
CA GLY A 369 1.87 19.27 7.87
C GLY A 369 3.05 18.37 8.28
N LEU A 370 4.21 18.95 8.62
CA LEU A 370 5.35 18.22 9.17
C LEU A 370 5.24 18.13 10.69
N VAL A 371 5.58 16.96 11.24
CA VAL A 371 5.61 16.74 12.68
C VAL A 371 6.77 17.51 13.29
N THR A 372 6.47 18.31 14.31
CA THR A 372 7.45 19.13 15.05
C THR A 372 7.76 18.56 16.43
N GLU A 373 6.88 17.75 16.99
CA GLU A 373 7.02 17.14 18.30
C GLU A 373 6.11 15.92 18.41
N VAL A 374 6.55 14.89 19.11
CA VAL A 374 5.70 13.79 19.56
C VAL A 374 5.79 13.63 21.08
N ALA A 375 4.71 13.19 21.71
CA ALA A 375 4.66 12.96 23.14
C ALA A 375 3.89 11.68 23.48
N GLU A 376 4.47 10.86 24.35
CA GLU A 376 3.83 9.66 24.87
C GLU A 376 2.95 10.01 26.08
N LYS A 377 1.67 9.58 26.04
CA LYS A 377 0.69 9.77 27.13
C LYS A 377 0.50 11.23 27.59
N ASN A 378 0.81 12.17 26.73
CA ASN A 378 0.67 13.60 26.99
C ASN A 378 -0.01 14.27 25.79
N PRO A 379 -1.28 14.74 25.91
CA PRO A 379 -2.03 15.34 24.81
C PRO A 379 -1.50 16.73 24.43
N ILE A 380 -0.47 16.79 23.59
CA ILE A 380 0.09 18.05 23.05
C ILE A 380 -0.71 18.58 21.84
N SER A 381 -1.64 17.78 21.33
CA SER A 381 -2.53 18.10 20.21
C SER A 381 -3.77 17.19 20.25
N ASP A 382 -4.63 17.23 19.24
CA ASP A 382 -5.72 16.29 19.00
C ASP A 382 -5.35 15.16 18.01
N ILE A 383 -4.07 15.11 17.57
CA ILE A 383 -3.55 14.10 16.65
C ILE A 383 -2.94 12.97 17.48
N ALA A 384 -3.75 11.95 17.76
CA ALA A 384 -3.30 10.75 18.49
C ALA A 384 -2.68 9.73 17.50
N THR A 385 -1.65 9.00 17.93
CA THR A 385 -1.01 7.98 17.10
C THR A 385 -1.62 6.60 17.33
N VAL A 386 -1.68 5.81 16.28
CA VAL A 386 -2.19 4.43 16.32
C VAL A 386 -1.17 3.45 16.92
N GLY A 387 0.13 3.78 16.83
CA GLY A 387 1.20 2.82 17.11
C GLY A 387 1.69 2.11 15.85
N TYR A 388 1.36 2.65 14.68
CA TYR A 388 1.90 2.26 13.38
C TYR A 388 2.82 3.38 12.89
N TYR A 389 4.09 3.03 12.64
CA TYR A 389 5.17 3.97 12.34
C TYR A 389 5.97 3.50 11.14
N TYR A 390 6.21 4.39 10.20
CA TYR A 390 7.04 4.16 9.02
C TYR A 390 8.36 4.92 9.14
N TRP A 391 9.44 4.27 8.75
CA TRP A 391 10.77 4.85 8.58
C TRP A 391 11.26 4.53 7.17
N LYS A 392 11.75 5.53 6.46
CA LYS A 392 12.29 5.36 5.11
C LYS A 392 13.50 4.41 5.11
N HIS A 393 14.31 4.48 6.17
CA HIS A 393 15.43 3.59 6.41
C HIS A 393 15.33 3.00 7.83
N GLY A 394 15.43 1.68 7.95
CA GLY A 394 15.42 1.03 9.25
C GLY A 394 16.62 1.44 10.12
N SER A 395 17.76 1.75 9.50
CA SER A 395 18.95 2.28 10.16
C SER A 395 18.70 3.62 10.87
N ASP A 396 17.83 4.48 10.35
CA ASP A 396 17.46 5.72 11.03
C ASP A 396 16.71 5.42 12.34
N PHE A 397 15.76 4.49 12.33
CA PHE A 397 15.09 4.06 13.56
C PHE A 397 16.09 3.54 14.60
N VAL A 398 17.03 2.67 14.18
CA VAL A 398 18.02 2.10 15.09
C VAL A 398 18.87 3.20 15.70
N LYS A 399 19.41 4.11 14.88
CA LYS A 399 20.22 5.25 15.33
C LYS A 399 19.48 6.06 16.39
N TYR A 400 18.28 6.51 16.09
CA TYR A 400 17.53 7.43 16.96
C TYR A 400 16.96 6.73 18.20
N ALA A 401 16.66 5.44 18.14
CA ALA A 401 16.28 4.66 19.31
C ALA A 401 17.47 4.46 20.28
N GLU A 402 18.66 4.19 19.77
CA GLU A 402 19.89 4.12 20.57
C GLU A 402 20.23 5.47 21.22
N GLU A 403 20.14 6.58 20.46
CA GLU A 403 20.34 7.94 21.01
C GLU A 403 19.35 8.27 22.12
N MET A 404 18.07 7.93 21.95
CA MET A 404 17.03 8.12 22.97
C MET A 404 17.35 7.34 24.25
N ILE A 405 17.86 6.10 24.12
CA ILE A 405 18.24 5.24 25.24
C ILE A 405 19.49 5.79 25.93
N GLU A 406 20.51 6.21 25.18
CA GLU A 406 21.73 6.82 25.72
C GLU A 406 21.43 8.11 26.51
N LYS A 407 20.49 8.93 26.04
CA LYS A 407 20.00 10.13 26.71
C LYS A 407 19.07 9.83 27.90
N ASP A 408 18.72 8.56 28.15
CA ASP A 408 17.77 8.08 29.17
C ASP A 408 16.39 8.77 29.11
N ILE A 409 15.89 9.02 27.91
CA ILE A 409 14.59 9.69 27.69
C ILE A 409 13.47 8.65 27.83
N ARG A 410 12.84 8.61 29.01
CA ARG A 410 11.81 7.63 29.38
C ARG A 410 10.47 8.31 29.66
N VAL A 411 9.39 7.55 29.43
CA VAL A 411 8.06 7.89 29.92
C VAL A 411 7.58 6.74 30.81
N ASN A 412 7.15 7.03 32.05
CA ASN A 412 6.76 6.00 33.03
C ASN A 412 7.80 4.86 33.20
N ASN A 413 9.08 5.19 33.18
CA ASN A 413 10.24 4.28 33.26
C ASN A 413 10.40 3.31 32.08
N GLU A 414 9.73 3.55 30.95
CA GLU A 414 9.82 2.74 29.74
C GLU A 414 10.31 3.56 28.54
N PHE A 415 11.00 2.90 27.60
CA PHE A 415 11.36 3.45 26.32
C PHE A 415 10.30 3.10 25.26
N TYR A 416 9.46 4.07 24.90
CA TYR A 416 8.42 3.92 23.88
C TYR A 416 8.95 4.18 22.48
N VAL A 417 8.26 3.65 21.45
CA VAL A 417 8.66 3.82 20.05
C VAL A 417 8.32 5.22 19.54
N CYS A 418 7.17 5.79 19.90
CA CYS A 418 6.75 7.11 19.41
C CYS A 418 7.78 8.22 19.71
N PRO A 419 8.32 8.36 20.93
CA PRO A 419 9.31 9.40 21.26
C PRO A 419 10.62 9.33 20.45
N VAL A 420 10.95 8.21 19.80
CA VAL A 420 12.11 8.08 18.94
C VAL A 420 12.11 9.12 17.82
N PHE A 421 10.92 9.50 17.33
CA PHE A 421 10.80 10.54 16.30
C PHE A 421 11.32 11.91 16.73
N ASN A 422 11.32 12.24 18.03
CA ASN A 422 11.86 13.53 18.48
C ASN A 422 13.37 13.63 18.19
N GLN A 423 14.14 12.52 18.30
CA GLN A 423 15.55 12.51 17.96
C GLN A 423 15.77 12.74 16.44
N ALA A 424 14.90 12.17 15.61
CA ALA A 424 14.94 12.38 14.16
C ALA A 424 14.56 13.83 13.78
N ILE A 425 13.57 14.40 14.47
CA ILE A 425 13.14 15.79 14.27
C ILE A 425 14.25 16.79 14.67
N GLU A 426 15.01 16.49 15.74
CA GLU A 426 16.18 17.26 16.15
C GLU A 426 17.29 17.27 15.05
N ASP A 427 17.37 16.23 14.23
CA ASP A 427 18.27 16.09 13.08
C ASP A 427 17.63 16.56 11.74
N ASP A 428 16.60 17.40 11.79
CA ASP A 428 15.90 17.97 10.61
C ASP A 428 15.23 16.93 9.69
N LYS A 429 14.97 15.71 10.18
CA LYS A 429 14.24 14.70 9.43
C LYS A 429 12.78 15.10 9.23
N GLN A 430 12.25 14.83 8.03
CA GLN A 430 10.88 15.15 7.67
C GLN A 430 9.93 14.01 8.04
N ILE A 431 9.05 14.24 8.99
CA ILE A 431 8.07 13.27 9.46
C ILE A 431 6.66 13.80 9.18
N ARG A 432 5.75 12.96 8.66
CA ARG A 432 4.34 13.31 8.40
C ARG A 432 3.38 12.40 9.12
N THR A 433 2.19 12.93 9.42
CA THR A 433 1.05 12.13 9.87
C THR A 433 0.19 11.67 8.68
N PHE A 434 -0.47 10.53 8.87
CA PHE A 434 -1.49 10.01 7.97
C PHE A 434 -2.76 9.72 8.79
N ASP A 435 -3.78 10.55 8.61
CA ASP A 435 -5.02 10.44 9.36
C ASP A 435 -5.91 9.31 8.82
N ILE A 436 -6.42 8.49 9.75
CA ILE A 436 -7.36 7.40 9.47
C ILE A 436 -8.72 7.71 10.09
N PRO A 437 -9.81 7.11 9.55
CA PRO A 437 -11.15 7.30 10.08
C PRO A 437 -11.30 6.78 11.51
N LYS A 438 -10.75 5.58 11.80
CA LYS A 438 -10.92 4.95 13.11
C LYS A 438 -9.87 3.87 13.42
N MET A 439 -9.52 3.78 14.67
CA MET A 439 -8.72 2.72 15.25
C MET A 439 -9.51 1.98 16.32
N TRP A 440 -9.39 0.66 16.35
CA TRP A 440 -9.97 -0.22 17.37
C TRP A 440 -8.82 -0.85 18.17
N GLY A 441 -8.81 -0.59 19.48
CA GLY A 441 -7.90 -1.29 20.37
C GLY A 441 -8.32 -2.74 20.56
N LEU A 442 -7.34 -3.62 20.63
CA LEU A 442 -7.52 -5.04 21.02
C LEU A 442 -6.67 -5.36 22.26
N GLY A 443 -6.07 -4.34 22.88
CA GLY A 443 -5.04 -4.48 23.91
C GLY A 443 -5.56 -4.73 25.32
N THR A 444 -6.86 -4.57 25.56
CA THR A 444 -7.53 -4.88 26.82
C THR A 444 -8.80 -5.68 26.58
N PRO A 445 -9.31 -6.45 27.57
CA PRO A 445 -10.60 -7.15 27.43
C PRO A 445 -11.74 -6.22 27.02
N GLU A 446 -11.82 -5.03 27.60
CA GLU A 446 -12.88 -4.05 27.32
C GLU A 446 -12.78 -3.51 25.88
N ASP A 447 -11.56 -3.22 25.40
CA ASP A 447 -11.33 -2.77 24.03
C ASP A 447 -11.71 -3.88 23.03
N LEU A 448 -11.34 -5.15 23.31
CA LEU A 448 -11.70 -6.31 22.50
C LEU A 448 -13.22 -6.51 22.44
N GLU A 449 -13.92 -6.47 23.57
CA GLU A 449 -15.38 -6.58 23.61
C GLU A 449 -16.05 -5.46 22.80
N ASN A 450 -15.53 -4.24 22.91
CA ASN A 450 -16.01 -3.10 22.14
C ASN A 450 -15.84 -3.31 20.63
N TYR A 451 -14.70 -3.85 20.19
CA TYR A 451 -14.44 -4.20 18.79
C TYR A 451 -15.40 -5.29 18.28
N LEU A 452 -15.53 -6.39 19.03
CA LEU A 452 -16.42 -7.50 18.66
C LEU A 452 -17.88 -7.05 18.54
N LYS A 453 -18.35 -6.23 19.46
CA LYS A 453 -19.75 -5.76 19.50
C LYS A 453 -20.04 -4.69 18.43
N ASN A 454 -19.13 -3.76 18.19
CA ASN A 454 -19.43 -2.57 17.41
C ASN A 454 -18.81 -2.54 16.01
N TYR A 455 -17.90 -3.47 15.70
CA TYR A 455 -17.31 -3.64 14.38
C TYR A 455 -17.72 -4.97 13.72
N ILE A 456 -17.54 -6.10 14.42
CA ILE A 456 -17.80 -7.45 13.85
C ILE A 456 -19.30 -7.75 13.75
N GLN A 457 -20.09 -7.38 14.78
CA GLN A 457 -21.54 -7.72 14.84
C GLN A 457 -22.45 -6.70 14.16
N LYS A 458 -21.89 -5.71 13.46
CA LYS A 458 -22.64 -4.80 12.59
C LYS A 458 -22.90 -5.44 11.24
#